data_34239bf2178cbc585d0d5c54490e652c
#
_entry.id   34239bf2178cbc585d0d5c54490e652c
#
_cell.length_a   1.000
_cell.length_b   1.000
_cell.length_c   1.000
_cell.angle_alpha   90.00
_cell.angle_beta   90.00
_cell.angle_gamma   90.00
#
_symmetry.space_group_name_H-M   'P 1'
#
loop_
_entity.id
_entity.type
_entity.pdbx_description
1 polymer ?
#
loop_
_entity_poly.entity_id
_entity_poly.type
_entity_poly.pdbx_seq_one_letter_code
_entity_poly.pdbx_strand_id
1 'polypeptide(L)'
;MKTIGIFYGSTTGTTEGVAEKIASALGTTNVYNVSNTKVDEVDQYDVLVLGSSTWGIGDLQDDWGVFLDKLKAKNLSGKMVALFGCGDGMSFGGSFCDAIGIIYNELQGTGCEFIGSVDADGYSYDDSVACVDGRFVGLPLDEANESELTDKRIDTWVSDLKQVIC
;
A
#
# COMPACT_ATOMS: atom_id res chain seq x y z
N MET A 1 -3.97 -21.94 -3.54
CA MET A 1 -3.79 -20.62 -2.92
C MET A 1 -2.92 -19.73 -3.82
N LYS A 2 -3.27 -18.48 -3.96
CA LYS A 2 -2.50 -17.52 -4.76
C LYS A 2 -1.20 -17.15 -4.05
N THR A 3 -0.14 -16.92 -4.81
CA THR A 3 1.14 -16.46 -4.27
C THR A 3 1.09 -14.95 -3.99
N ILE A 4 1.66 -14.53 -2.87
CA ILE A 4 1.61 -13.15 -2.39
C ILE A 4 3.02 -12.62 -2.20
N GLY A 5 3.33 -11.47 -2.81
CA GLY A 5 4.57 -10.74 -2.57
C GLY A 5 4.27 -9.34 -2.06
N ILE A 6 4.99 -8.90 -1.05
CA ILE A 6 4.86 -7.57 -0.45
C ILE A 6 6.07 -6.73 -0.83
N PHE A 7 5.83 -5.56 -1.40
CA PHE A 7 6.88 -4.65 -1.86
C PHE A 7 6.67 -3.29 -1.21
N TYR A 8 7.68 -2.82 -0.47
CA TYR A 8 7.56 -1.58 0.29
C TYR A 8 8.75 -0.66 0.05
N GLY A 9 8.52 0.64 0.22
CA GLY A 9 9.57 1.64 0.28
C GLY A 9 9.52 2.33 1.63
N SER A 10 10.64 2.41 2.33
CA SER A 10 10.72 2.98 3.67
C SER A 10 12.02 3.73 3.87
N THR A 11 11.94 4.94 4.44
CA THR A 11 13.13 5.74 4.75
C THR A 11 13.48 5.64 6.23
N THR A 12 12.45 5.66 7.11
CA THR A 12 12.67 5.66 8.57
C THR A 12 12.35 4.33 9.23
N GLY A 13 11.93 3.32 8.47
CA GLY A 13 11.60 2.00 8.99
C GLY A 13 10.12 1.81 9.39
N THR A 14 9.31 2.84 9.39
CA THR A 14 7.89 2.73 9.76
C THR A 14 7.12 1.84 8.79
N THR A 15 7.25 2.09 7.50
CA THR A 15 6.57 1.30 6.46
C THR A 15 7.12 -0.13 6.42
N GLU A 16 8.41 -0.31 6.69
CA GLU A 16 9.02 -1.63 6.80
C GLU A 16 8.35 -2.45 7.92
N GLY A 17 8.20 -1.85 9.11
CA GLY A 17 7.53 -2.52 10.23
C GLY A 17 6.08 -2.89 9.93
N VAL A 18 5.36 -2.02 9.23
CA VAL A 18 3.99 -2.29 8.79
C VAL A 18 3.97 -3.44 7.77
N ALA A 19 4.89 -3.45 6.81
CA ALA A 19 4.98 -4.52 5.82
C ALA A 19 5.21 -5.88 6.47
N GLU A 20 6.05 -5.93 7.50
CA GLU A 20 6.31 -7.16 8.26
C GLU A 20 5.06 -7.65 9.02
N LYS A 21 4.30 -6.74 9.61
CA LYS A 21 3.04 -7.08 10.28
C LYS A 21 2.01 -7.63 9.30
N ILE A 22 1.90 -7.02 8.13
CA ILE A 22 0.99 -7.48 7.08
C ILE A 22 1.42 -8.87 6.59
N ALA A 23 2.70 -9.09 6.38
CA ALA A 23 3.25 -10.37 5.96
C ALA A 23 2.91 -11.48 6.95
N SER A 24 3.12 -11.22 8.23
CA SER A 24 2.80 -12.16 9.29
C SER A 24 1.32 -12.52 9.30
N ALA A 25 0.46 -11.52 9.17
CA ALA A 25 -0.99 -11.72 9.17
C ALA A 25 -1.47 -12.48 7.92
N LEU A 26 -0.84 -12.24 6.77
CA LEU A 26 -1.16 -12.95 5.51
C LEU A 26 -0.53 -14.34 5.43
N GLY A 27 0.44 -14.63 6.29
CA GLY A 27 1.13 -15.92 6.29
C GLY A 27 2.17 -16.05 5.18
N THR A 28 2.77 -14.94 4.73
CA THR A 28 3.83 -14.94 3.73
C THR A 28 5.15 -14.43 4.29
N THR A 29 6.27 -14.90 3.72
CA THR A 29 7.60 -14.40 4.03
C THR A 29 8.22 -13.62 2.86
N ASN A 30 7.45 -13.42 1.79
CA ASN A 30 7.91 -12.76 0.57
C ASN A 30 7.77 -11.24 0.72
N VAL A 31 8.75 -10.62 1.37
CA VAL A 31 8.76 -9.18 1.68
C VAL A 31 10.00 -8.56 1.06
N TYR A 32 9.81 -7.53 0.25
CA TYR A 32 10.87 -6.89 -0.53
C TYR A 32 10.91 -5.39 -0.31
N ASN A 33 12.12 -4.86 -0.11
CA ASN A 33 12.36 -3.42 -0.12
C ASN A 33 12.63 -2.99 -1.56
N VAL A 34 11.83 -2.07 -2.10
CA VAL A 34 11.94 -1.65 -3.50
C VAL A 34 13.28 -0.95 -3.81
N SER A 35 13.99 -0.46 -2.80
CA SER A 35 15.31 0.17 -2.99
C SER A 35 16.37 -0.80 -3.50
N ASN A 36 16.22 -2.09 -3.25
CA ASN A 36 17.19 -3.11 -3.63
C ASN A 36 16.55 -4.32 -4.32
N THR A 37 15.37 -4.14 -4.89
CA THR A 37 14.61 -5.20 -5.54
C THR A 37 14.39 -4.87 -7.01
N LYS A 38 14.59 -5.85 -7.87
CA LYS A 38 14.29 -5.69 -9.30
C LYS A 38 12.78 -5.79 -9.51
N VAL A 39 12.25 -4.97 -10.43
CA VAL A 39 10.81 -4.96 -10.71
C VAL A 39 10.31 -6.32 -11.21
N ASP A 40 11.15 -7.10 -11.87
CA ASP A 40 10.78 -8.41 -12.39
C ASP A 40 10.43 -9.43 -11.31
N GLU A 41 10.78 -9.18 -10.04
CA GLU A 41 10.37 -10.02 -8.93
C GLU A 41 8.84 -10.10 -8.80
N VAL A 42 8.10 -9.09 -9.24
CA VAL A 42 6.64 -9.09 -9.17
C VAL A 42 6.02 -10.18 -10.05
N ASP A 43 6.73 -10.64 -11.08
CA ASP A 43 6.20 -11.64 -12.01
C ASP A 43 5.93 -12.99 -11.34
N GLN A 44 6.56 -13.25 -10.21
CA GLN A 44 6.42 -14.51 -9.48
C GLN A 44 5.11 -14.62 -8.69
N TYR A 45 4.39 -13.52 -8.51
CA TYR A 45 3.27 -13.47 -7.59
C TYR A 45 1.94 -13.18 -8.28
N ASP A 46 0.89 -13.80 -7.81
CA ASP A 46 -0.49 -13.54 -8.26
C ASP A 46 -1.06 -12.30 -7.59
N VAL A 47 -0.62 -12.02 -6.36
CA VAL A 47 -1.08 -10.89 -5.56
C VAL A 47 0.13 -10.03 -5.17
N LEU A 48 0.05 -8.75 -5.47
CA LEU A 48 1.07 -7.77 -5.11
C LEU A 48 0.51 -6.86 -4.03
N VAL A 49 1.19 -6.79 -2.88
CA VAL A 49 0.85 -5.87 -1.80
C VAL A 49 1.92 -4.79 -1.81
N LEU A 50 1.53 -3.58 -2.16
CA LEU A 50 2.46 -2.48 -2.39
C LEU A 50 2.28 -1.39 -1.34
N GLY A 51 3.37 -0.96 -0.72
CA GLY A 51 3.30 0.01 0.36
C GLY A 51 4.35 1.12 0.27
N SER A 52 3.93 2.34 0.59
CA SER A 52 4.79 3.51 0.62
C SER A 52 4.35 4.47 1.72
N SER A 53 5.31 5.13 2.36
CA SER A 53 5.02 6.29 3.18
C SER A 53 4.78 7.51 2.28
N THR A 54 4.02 8.48 2.81
CA THR A 54 3.81 9.76 2.15
C THR A 54 4.73 10.81 2.78
N TRP A 55 5.51 11.49 1.95
CA TRP A 55 6.48 12.50 2.39
C TRP A 55 6.08 13.91 1.94
N GLY A 56 6.50 14.89 2.71
CA GLY A 56 6.23 16.29 2.40
C GLY A 56 4.73 16.55 2.20
N ILE A 57 4.39 17.22 1.11
CA ILE A 57 3.01 17.56 0.78
C ILE A 57 2.49 16.56 -0.28
N GLY A 58 2.44 15.29 0.10
CA GLY A 58 1.87 14.25 -0.75
C GLY A 58 2.85 13.54 -1.68
N ASP A 59 4.12 13.51 -1.34
CA ASP A 59 5.14 12.86 -2.18
C ASP A 59 5.27 11.37 -1.87
N LEU A 60 5.48 10.59 -2.93
CA LEU A 60 5.82 9.19 -2.83
C LEU A 60 7.19 9.01 -2.18
N GLN A 61 7.39 7.92 -1.43
CA GLN A 61 8.70 7.61 -0.86
C GLN A 61 9.72 7.45 -2.00
N ASP A 62 10.93 7.99 -1.82
CA ASP A 62 11.93 8.17 -2.89
C ASP A 62 12.24 6.91 -3.71
N ASP A 63 12.38 5.78 -3.03
CA ASP A 63 12.75 4.51 -3.70
C ASP A 63 11.65 4.03 -4.65
N TRP A 64 10.42 4.42 -4.43
CA TRP A 64 9.29 4.07 -5.27
C TRP A 64 9.32 4.75 -6.64
N GLY A 65 9.95 5.90 -6.77
CA GLY A 65 9.97 6.64 -8.03
C GLY A 65 10.43 5.78 -9.20
N VAL A 66 11.61 5.18 -9.06
CA VAL A 66 12.20 4.34 -10.11
C VAL A 66 11.44 3.02 -10.25
N PHE A 67 11.09 2.39 -9.13
CA PHE A 67 10.39 1.11 -9.13
C PHE A 67 9.02 1.23 -9.80
N LEU A 68 8.27 2.28 -9.48
CA LEU A 68 6.94 2.51 -10.03
C LEU A 68 6.98 2.80 -11.54
N ASP A 69 7.98 3.56 -12.00
CA ASP A 69 8.14 3.83 -13.44
C ASP A 69 8.32 2.54 -14.24
N LYS A 70 9.03 1.58 -13.67
CA LYS A 70 9.22 0.27 -14.30
C LYS A 70 8.00 -0.61 -14.16
N LEU A 71 7.33 -0.57 -13.02
CA LEU A 71 6.15 -1.39 -12.74
C LEU A 71 4.98 -1.01 -13.64
N LYS A 72 4.73 0.28 -13.82
CA LYS A 72 3.61 0.75 -14.65
C LYS A 72 3.77 0.41 -16.13
N ALA A 73 4.99 0.08 -16.57
CA ALA A 73 5.26 -0.34 -17.94
C ALA A 73 5.00 -1.84 -18.17
N LYS A 74 4.71 -2.60 -17.11
CA LYS A 74 4.45 -4.03 -17.20
C LYS A 74 2.98 -4.31 -17.50
N ASN A 75 2.72 -5.48 -18.06
CA ASN A 75 1.36 -6.02 -18.18
C ASN A 75 1.08 -6.80 -16.90
N LEU A 76 0.16 -6.29 -16.08
CA LEU A 76 -0.23 -6.89 -14.82
C LEU A 76 -1.60 -7.59 -14.89
N SER A 77 -2.07 -7.90 -16.10
CA SER A 77 -3.34 -8.61 -16.30
C SER A 77 -3.34 -9.94 -15.53
N GLY A 78 -4.43 -10.21 -14.83
CA GLY A 78 -4.57 -11.42 -14.02
C GLY A 78 -3.97 -11.32 -12.62
N LYS A 79 -3.32 -10.21 -12.30
CA LYS A 79 -2.77 -9.98 -10.94
C LYS A 79 -3.71 -9.10 -10.13
N MET A 80 -3.79 -9.38 -8.83
CA MET A 80 -4.47 -8.54 -7.86
C MET A 80 -3.45 -7.63 -7.18
N VAL A 81 -3.82 -6.38 -6.95
CA VAL A 81 -2.96 -5.39 -6.29
C VAL A 81 -3.69 -4.81 -5.09
N ALA A 82 -3.08 -4.93 -3.93
CA ALA A 82 -3.53 -4.30 -2.69
C ALA A 82 -2.51 -3.25 -2.26
N LEU A 83 -2.98 -2.10 -1.82
CA LEU A 83 -2.12 -0.97 -1.48
C LEU A 83 -2.20 -0.65 0.00
N PHE A 84 -1.09 -0.23 0.60
CA PHE A 84 -1.08 0.29 1.95
C PHE A 84 -0.09 1.46 2.05
N GLY A 85 -0.22 2.26 3.07
CA GLY A 85 0.69 3.39 3.23
C GLY A 85 0.59 4.03 4.59
N CYS A 86 1.60 4.81 4.94
CA CYS A 86 1.67 5.54 6.19
C CYS A 86 1.63 7.04 5.91
N GLY A 87 0.91 7.77 6.76
CA GLY A 87 0.81 9.22 6.69
C GLY A 87 0.61 9.82 8.07
N ASP A 88 0.48 11.15 8.12
CA ASP A 88 0.27 11.92 9.33
C ASP A 88 -0.96 12.82 9.14
N GLY A 89 -2.09 12.39 9.67
CA GLY A 89 -3.37 13.08 9.48
C GLY A 89 -3.45 14.42 10.20
N MET A 90 -2.61 14.67 11.19
CA MET A 90 -2.60 15.93 11.94
C MET A 90 -1.65 16.95 11.32
N SER A 91 -0.41 16.55 11.02
CA SER A 91 0.61 17.45 10.47
C SER A 91 0.48 17.65 8.97
N PHE A 92 0.02 16.63 8.25
CA PHE A 92 -0.12 16.64 6.80
C PHE A 92 -1.50 16.13 6.37
N GLY A 93 -2.55 16.63 7.03
CA GLY A 93 -3.92 16.19 6.82
C GLY A 93 -4.47 16.46 5.42
N GLY A 94 -3.94 17.46 4.72
CA GLY A 94 -4.36 17.78 3.36
C GLY A 94 -3.79 16.87 2.29
N SER A 95 -2.85 15.99 2.66
CA SER A 95 -2.20 15.03 1.75
C SER A 95 -2.06 13.65 2.40
N PHE A 96 -3.01 13.31 3.27
CA PHE A 96 -2.96 12.08 4.08
C PHE A 96 -2.87 10.83 3.21
N CYS A 97 -1.77 10.08 3.37
CA CYS A 97 -1.51 8.84 2.63
C CYS A 97 -1.64 8.96 1.11
N ASP A 98 -1.32 10.13 0.55
CA ASP A 98 -1.40 10.38 -0.89
C ASP A 98 -0.58 9.39 -1.72
N ALA A 99 0.51 8.84 -1.16
CA ALA A 99 1.32 7.84 -1.85
C ALA A 99 0.49 6.65 -2.34
N ILE A 100 -0.51 6.22 -1.58
CA ILE A 100 -1.43 5.15 -1.98
C ILE A 100 -2.15 5.54 -3.27
N GLY A 101 -2.67 6.77 -3.33
CA GLY A 101 -3.39 7.27 -4.50
C GLY A 101 -2.50 7.44 -5.71
N ILE A 102 -1.24 7.84 -5.49
CA ILE A 102 -0.26 7.98 -6.58
C ILE A 102 -0.01 6.63 -7.23
N ILE A 103 0.25 5.59 -6.44
CA ILE A 103 0.49 4.24 -6.96
C ILE A 103 -0.77 3.74 -7.70
N TYR A 104 -1.94 3.95 -7.10
CA TYR A 104 -3.21 3.56 -7.71
C TYR A 104 -3.39 4.19 -9.09
N ASN A 105 -3.16 5.50 -9.20
CA ASN A 105 -3.33 6.22 -10.47
C ASN A 105 -2.31 5.79 -11.52
N GLU A 106 -1.07 5.57 -11.12
CA GLU A 106 0.00 5.19 -12.05
C GLU A 106 -0.18 3.76 -12.60
N LEU A 107 -0.82 2.88 -11.83
CA LEU A 107 -1.04 1.50 -12.26
C LEU A 107 -2.36 1.31 -13.04
N GLN A 108 -3.12 2.39 -13.27
CA GLN A 108 -4.28 2.32 -14.17
C GLN A 108 -3.78 1.96 -15.57
N GLY A 109 -4.50 1.09 -16.26
CA GLY A 109 -4.13 0.65 -17.59
C GLY A 109 -3.14 -0.52 -17.63
N THR A 110 -2.61 -0.99 -16.50
CA THR A 110 -1.73 -2.17 -16.46
C THR A 110 -2.51 -3.48 -16.55
N GLY A 111 -3.82 -3.43 -16.36
CA GLY A 111 -4.69 -4.61 -16.38
C GLY A 111 -4.84 -5.29 -15.02
N CYS A 112 -4.21 -4.79 -13.96
CA CYS A 112 -4.36 -5.36 -12.63
C CYS A 112 -5.75 -5.09 -12.04
N GLU A 113 -6.17 -5.95 -11.11
CA GLU A 113 -7.39 -5.78 -10.34
C GLU A 113 -7.00 -5.23 -8.95
N PHE A 114 -7.51 -4.06 -8.60
CA PHE A 114 -7.27 -3.49 -7.27
C PHE A 114 -8.22 -4.11 -6.25
N ILE A 115 -7.66 -4.51 -5.11
CA ILE A 115 -8.41 -5.07 -3.97
C ILE A 115 -8.01 -4.33 -2.70
N GLY A 116 -8.79 -4.51 -1.62
CA GLY A 116 -8.41 -3.97 -0.32
C GLY A 116 -8.76 -2.51 -0.11
N SER A 117 -9.85 -2.02 -0.71
CA SER A 117 -10.36 -0.68 -0.39
C SER A 117 -10.85 -0.62 1.06
N VAL A 118 -10.77 0.56 1.68
CA VAL A 118 -11.13 0.77 3.08
C VAL A 118 -12.08 1.96 3.19
N ASP A 119 -13.13 1.82 4.01
CA ASP A 119 -14.03 2.91 4.31
C ASP A 119 -13.28 4.07 4.98
N ALA A 120 -13.55 5.30 4.58
CA ALA A 120 -12.89 6.48 5.13
C ALA A 120 -13.36 6.84 6.56
N ASP A 121 -14.45 6.25 7.04
CA ASP A 121 -14.94 6.49 8.40
C ASP A 121 -13.89 6.03 9.42
N GLY A 122 -13.72 6.83 10.48
CA GLY A 122 -12.77 6.52 11.55
C GLY A 122 -11.36 7.07 11.32
N TYR A 123 -11.14 7.81 10.24
CA TYR A 123 -9.86 8.47 9.96
C TYR A 123 -9.98 9.98 10.17
N SER A 124 -8.93 10.58 10.73
CA SER A 124 -8.84 12.02 10.97
C SER A 124 -7.84 12.63 9.98
N TYR A 125 -8.38 13.34 8.99
CA TYR A 125 -7.58 14.00 7.95
C TYR A 125 -8.43 15.05 7.25
N ASP A 126 -7.80 15.90 6.43
CA ASP A 126 -8.51 16.94 5.68
C ASP A 126 -8.82 16.50 4.25
N ASP A 127 -7.82 15.94 3.54
CA ASP A 127 -7.97 15.51 2.16
C ASP A 127 -6.95 14.43 1.81
N SER A 128 -7.26 13.61 0.82
CA SER A 128 -6.35 12.56 0.34
C SER A 128 -6.68 12.16 -1.10
N VAL A 129 -5.67 12.09 -1.96
CA VAL A 129 -5.84 11.56 -3.31
C VAL A 129 -6.03 10.04 -3.31
N ALA A 130 -5.79 9.39 -2.18
CA ALA A 130 -6.06 7.97 -1.99
C ALA A 130 -7.54 7.69 -1.73
N CYS A 131 -8.34 8.71 -1.43
CA CYS A 131 -9.78 8.57 -1.18
C CYS A 131 -10.56 8.86 -2.46
N VAL A 132 -11.25 7.85 -2.96
CA VAL A 132 -12.06 7.93 -4.18
C VAL A 132 -13.49 7.50 -3.83
N ASP A 133 -14.45 8.38 -4.09
CA ASP A 133 -15.87 8.12 -3.82
C ASP A 133 -16.15 7.70 -2.36
N GLY A 134 -15.47 8.32 -1.41
CA GLY A 134 -15.67 8.07 0.03
C GLY A 134 -14.95 6.84 0.57
N ARG A 135 -14.11 6.19 -0.23
CA ARG A 135 -13.32 5.04 0.21
C ARG A 135 -11.84 5.23 -0.15
N PHE A 136 -10.97 4.78 0.75
CA PHE A 136 -9.55 4.69 0.42
C PHE A 136 -9.31 3.50 -0.51
N VAL A 137 -8.49 3.69 -1.53
CA VAL A 137 -8.16 2.62 -2.49
C VAL A 137 -7.14 1.63 -1.94
N GLY A 138 -6.73 1.79 -0.70
CA GLY A 138 -5.82 0.90 0.03
C GLY A 138 -5.96 1.13 1.52
N LEU A 139 -5.05 0.57 2.31
CA LEU A 139 -5.06 0.71 3.78
C LEU A 139 -4.21 1.91 4.20
N PRO A 140 -4.83 3.01 4.66
CA PRO A 140 -4.08 4.12 5.23
C PRO A 140 -3.80 3.86 6.72
N LEU A 141 -2.58 4.15 7.14
CA LEU A 141 -2.17 4.03 8.54
C LEU A 141 -1.55 5.32 9.02
N ASP A 142 -1.91 5.74 10.24
CA ASP A 142 -1.40 6.95 10.87
C ASP A 142 -0.60 6.57 12.12
N GLU A 143 0.65 6.19 11.93
CA GLU A 143 1.53 5.79 13.03
C GLU A 143 1.93 6.98 13.90
N ALA A 144 1.86 8.19 13.38
CA ALA A 144 2.24 9.40 14.14
C ALA A 144 1.18 9.75 15.19
N ASN A 145 -0.10 9.57 14.88
CA ASN A 145 -1.20 10.03 15.74
C ASN A 145 -2.10 8.91 16.24
N GLU A 146 -2.20 7.80 15.52
CA GLU A 146 -3.14 6.72 15.80
C GLU A 146 -2.47 5.35 15.77
N SER A 147 -1.23 5.26 16.27
CA SER A 147 -0.48 4.01 16.29
C SER A 147 -1.19 2.89 17.05
N GLU A 148 -2.02 3.22 18.04
CA GLU A 148 -2.80 2.25 18.79
C GLU A 148 -3.88 1.55 17.94
N LEU A 149 -4.24 2.12 16.80
CA LEU A 149 -5.23 1.53 15.89
C LEU A 149 -4.62 0.70 14.78
N THR A 150 -3.29 0.77 14.60
CA THR A 150 -2.60 0.15 13.46
C THR A 150 -2.82 -1.36 13.41
N ASP A 151 -2.61 -2.07 14.50
CA ASP A 151 -2.73 -3.53 14.52
C ASP A 151 -4.16 -3.97 14.18
N LYS A 152 -5.16 -3.31 14.72
CA LYS A 152 -6.56 -3.60 14.44
C LYS A 152 -6.91 -3.33 12.97
N ARG A 153 -6.43 -2.20 12.44
CA ARG A 153 -6.64 -1.84 11.04
C ARG A 153 -6.02 -2.87 10.10
N ILE A 154 -4.81 -3.33 10.41
CA ILE A 154 -4.14 -4.37 9.64
C ILE A 154 -4.92 -5.68 9.71
N ASP A 155 -5.31 -6.12 10.89
CA ASP A 155 -6.03 -7.38 11.08
C ASP A 155 -7.35 -7.41 10.31
N THR A 156 -8.12 -6.33 10.37
CA THR A 156 -9.39 -6.21 9.65
C THR A 156 -9.16 -6.25 8.15
N TRP A 157 -8.19 -5.47 7.68
CA TRP A 157 -7.86 -5.38 6.25
C TRP A 157 -7.40 -6.74 5.70
N VAL A 158 -6.50 -7.41 6.42
CA VAL A 158 -6.00 -8.73 6.02
C VAL A 158 -7.12 -9.76 5.99
N SER A 159 -8.03 -9.71 6.98
CA SER A 159 -9.19 -10.60 7.00
C SER A 159 -10.04 -10.44 5.74
N ASP A 160 -10.27 -9.20 5.33
CA ASP A 160 -11.02 -8.89 4.11
C ASP A 160 -10.27 -9.36 2.86
N LEU A 161 -8.95 -9.13 2.81
CA LEU A 161 -8.12 -9.58 1.69
C LEU A 161 -8.18 -11.12 1.53
N LYS A 162 -8.13 -11.86 2.62
CA LYS A 162 -8.15 -13.31 2.58
C LYS A 162 -9.43 -13.85 1.96
N GLN A 163 -10.54 -13.16 2.10
CA GLN A 163 -11.81 -13.57 1.49
C GLN A 163 -11.78 -13.43 -0.03
N VAL A 164 -10.99 -12.52 -0.56
CA VAL A 164 -10.88 -12.27 -2.00
C VAL A 164 -9.76 -13.13 -2.62
N ILE A 165 -8.65 -13.30 -1.90
CA ILE A 165 -7.46 -14.00 -2.38
C ILE A 165 -7.63 -15.51 -2.36
N CYS A 166 -8.30 -16.01 -1.35
CA CYS A 166 -8.45 -17.48 -1.15
C CYS A 166 -9.70 -18.06 -1.77
#